data_f1da4ed7863f666f628add76029b4091
#
_entry.id   f1da4ed7863f666f628add76029b4091
#
_cell.length_a   1.000
_cell.length_b   1.000
_cell.length_c   1.000
_cell.angle_alpha   90.00
_cell.angle_beta   90.00
_cell.angle_gamma   90.00
#
_symmetry.space_group_name_H-M   'P 1'
#
loop_
_entity.id
_entity.type
_entity.pdbx_description
1 polymer ?
#
loop_
_entity_poly.entity_id
_entity_poly.type
_entity_poly.pdbx_seq_one_letter_code
_entity_poly.pdbx_strand_id
1 'polypeptide(L)'
;MTKKRLILALCMFLLFVPHLHAHTYQVPLLVDTDMALDDMRTLVMLLNSDMADIRLIVSSDGAASPRAGADNIRRLLKYFEKQGTDVGIGRALDKPAPRWRSWCENPGWPETITTPESSALPAVQAVIKTLNTVDGEVVYLCLGPLTNLADALRSDSGIKKKISRVIFFGGLPGDPDPGWNYTRDPESAEFVYKSGMNICALYISGRGWPPFDQKLYDRIRRIDTPAARMVSALHKTPAISRLLSEGHFHIWDEMTAIFISCPSLFRFVPTEMSDVMRLTDYKADKVQEIYVKLLGPGADFHLDTRKAVVLNDFPYDPLLFREDLRPHVEEIIRKYGFEEWKACILTNEFHRHLGIYSIIGAKMGIRAREILDAPFDTLEVLSFAGNRPPLSCMNDGLQVSTGASLGRGTISLSEGKLRPAAAFVHKNHKISLTIKEEVVEKIKADIQSALKKYGGLNPEYFAYIRKLSIRYWKDFDRKEIFIENSDPR
;
A
#
# COMPACT_ATOMS: atom_id res chain seq x y z
N MET A 1 -35.62 -3.62 44.68
CA MET A 1 -35.09 -3.43 43.29
C MET A 1 -35.14 -4.77 42.62
N THR A 2 -36.01 -4.94 41.66
CA THR A 2 -36.40 -6.23 41.07
C THR A 2 -35.36 -6.70 40.03
N LYS A 3 -35.12 -8.03 39.98
CA LYS A 3 -34.19 -8.72 39.04
C LYS A 3 -34.28 -8.25 37.57
N LYS A 4 -35.39 -7.68 37.15
CA LYS A 4 -35.58 -7.10 35.80
C LYS A 4 -34.72 -5.83 35.52
N ARG A 5 -34.40 -5.04 36.53
CA ARG A 5 -33.54 -3.84 36.37
C ARG A 5 -32.06 -4.18 36.28
N LEU A 6 -31.65 -5.28 36.86
CA LEU A 6 -30.26 -5.76 36.79
C LEU A 6 -29.93 -6.37 35.40
N ILE A 7 -30.91 -7.04 34.78
CA ILE A 7 -30.76 -7.61 33.42
C ILE A 7 -30.71 -6.50 32.35
N LEU A 8 -31.50 -5.42 32.54
CA LEU A 8 -31.47 -4.30 31.58
C LEU A 8 -30.16 -3.48 31.69
N ALA A 9 -29.57 -3.37 32.89
CA ALA A 9 -28.26 -2.73 33.05
C ALA A 9 -27.11 -3.59 32.49
N LEU A 10 -27.22 -4.92 32.57
CA LEU A 10 -26.21 -5.82 32.00
C LEU A 10 -26.32 -5.89 30.46
N CYS A 11 -27.51 -5.78 29.88
CA CYS A 11 -27.70 -5.68 28.42
C CYS A 11 -27.25 -4.33 27.85
N MET A 12 -27.29 -3.23 28.61
CA MET A 12 -26.78 -1.93 28.15
C MET A 12 -25.24 -1.82 28.22
N PHE A 13 -24.57 -2.65 29.04
CA PHE A 13 -23.10 -2.69 29.10
C PHE A 13 -22.48 -3.57 28.01
N LEU A 14 -23.26 -4.45 27.35
CA LEU A 14 -22.80 -5.31 26.25
C LEU A 14 -22.86 -4.65 24.85
N LEU A 15 -23.34 -3.37 24.77
CA LEU A 15 -23.41 -2.62 23.50
C LEU A 15 -22.27 -1.60 23.30
N PHE A 16 -21.34 -1.50 24.25
CA PHE A 16 -20.11 -0.73 24.11
C PHE A 16 -18.89 -1.67 24.12
N VAL A 17 -18.82 -2.57 23.18
CA VAL A 17 -17.52 -3.09 22.73
C VAL A 17 -16.96 -1.97 21.84
N PRO A 18 -15.93 -1.20 22.26
CA PRO A 18 -15.26 -0.35 21.31
C PRO A 18 -14.81 -1.26 20.19
N HIS A 19 -15.21 -0.97 18.96
CA HIS A 19 -14.62 -1.59 17.78
C HIS A 19 -13.14 -1.27 17.90
N LEU A 20 -12.34 -2.23 18.35
CA LEU A 20 -10.89 -2.20 18.21
C LEU A 20 -10.66 -2.24 16.70
N HIS A 21 -10.57 -1.05 16.11
CA HIS A 21 -10.11 -0.93 14.74
C HIS A 21 -8.70 -1.53 14.75
N ALA A 22 -8.49 -2.60 14.00
CA ALA A 22 -7.15 -3.03 13.66
C ALA A 22 -6.38 -1.76 13.26
N HIS A 23 -5.22 -1.52 13.86
CA HIS A 23 -4.39 -0.37 13.50
C HIS A 23 -3.97 -0.57 12.04
N THR A 24 -4.77 -0.04 11.11
CA THR A 24 -4.35 0.09 9.71
C THR A 24 -3.15 1.02 9.70
N TYR A 25 -2.02 0.53 9.23
CA TYR A 25 -0.84 1.38 9.07
C TYR A 25 -1.15 2.39 7.97
N GLN A 26 -1.30 3.64 8.37
CA GLN A 26 -1.49 4.75 7.45
C GLN A 26 -0.14 5.37 7.12
N VAL A 27 0.08 5.68 5.85
CA VAL A 27 1.27 6.41 5.41
C VAL A 27 1.00 7.90 5.59
N PRO A 28 1.67 8.57 6.55
CA PRO A 28 1.50 10.02 6.70
C PRO A 28 2.13 10.72 5.51
N LEU A 29 1.30 11.44 4.75
CA LEU A 29 1.67 12.14 3.51
C LEU A 29 1.56 13.65 3.67
N LEU A 30 2.55 14.34 3.14
CA LEU A 30 2.46 15.72 2.72
C LEU A 30 2.54 15.74 1.20
N VAL A 31 1.54 16.28 0.52
CA VAL A 31 1.47 16.28 -0.94
C VAL A 31 1.71 17.68 -1.48
N ASP A 32 2.66 17.83 -2.39
CA ASP A 32 2.95 19.07 -3.13
C ASP A 32 2.58 18.85 -4.60
N THR A 33 1.74 19.71 -5.17
CA THR A 33 1.09 19.47 -6.45
C THR A 33 0.97 20.77 -7.25
N ASP A 34 1.20 20.73 -8.55
CA ASP A 34 0.92 21.87 -9.45
C ASP A 34 -0.46 21.75 -10.13
N MET A 35 -1.25 20.75 -9.69
CA MET A 35 -2.65 20.55 -10.07
C MET A 35 -2.88 20.42 -11.59
N ALA A 36 -2.01 19.71 -12.29
CA ALA A 36 -2.34 19.19 -13.61
C ALA A 36 -3.48 18.14 -13.53
N LEU A 37 -3.98 17.68 -14.67
CA LEU A 37 -5.06 16.67 -14.67
C LEU A 37 -4.62 15.33 -14.10
N ASP A 38 -3.38 14.95 -14.28
CA ASP A 38 -2.75 13.76 -13.72
C ASP A 38 -2.51 13.88 -12.20
N ASP A 39 -2.13 15.09 -11.72
CA ASP A 39 -2.14 15.38 -10.27
C ASP A 39 -3.53 15.18 -9.66
N MET A 40 -4.57 15.72 -10.32
CA MET A 40 -5.94 15.59 -9.85
C MET A 40 -6.36 14.12 -9.78
N ARG A 41 -6.01 13.31 -10.80
CA ARG A 41 -6.25 11.87 -10.80
C ARG A 41 -5.50 11.16 -9.68
N THR A 42 -4.24 11.57 -9.44
CA THR A 42 -3.41 11.08 -8.33
C THR A 42 -4.03 11.41 -6.99
N LEU A 43 -4.43 12.66 -6.77
CA LEU A 43 -5.12 13.07 -5.53
C LEU A 43 -6.43 12.32 -5.32
N VAL A 44 -7.19 12.07 -6.39
CA VAL A 44 -8.42 11.25 -6.32
C VAL A 44 -8.11 9.84 -5.81
N MET A 45 -7.05 9.20 -6.27
CA MET A 45 -6.63 7.88 -5.76
C MET A 45 -6.24 7.94 -4.28
N LEU A 46 -5.44 8.93 -3.89
CA LEU A 46 -4.97 9.09 -2.52
C LEU A 46 -6.13 9.40 -1.56
N LEU A 47 -7.06 10.27 -1.94
CA LEU A 47 -8.22 10.65 -1.13
C LEU A 47 -9.25 9.52 -1.01
N ASN A 48 -9.30 8.61 -1.99
CA ASN A 48 -10.17 7.43 -1.98
C ASN A 48 -9.62 6.30 -1.08
N SER A 49 -8.37 6.40 -0.64
CA SER A 49 -7.72 5.36 0.14
C SER A 49 -7.75 5.66 1.64
N ASP A 50 -8.08 4.64 2.44
CA ASP A 50 -8.00 4.72 3.90
C ASP A 50 -6.55 4.61 4.43
N MET A 51 -5.62 4.19 3.58
CA MET A 51 -4.20 4.02 3.92
C MET A 51 -3.39 5.31 3.74
N ALA A 52 -3.88 6.28 2.97
CA ALA A 52 -3.23 7.57 2.79
C ALA A 52 -3.69 8.55 3.88
N ASP A 53 -2.82 8.80 4.83
CA ASP A 53 -3.05 9.81 5.88
C ASP A 53 -2.48 11.16 5.44
N ILE A 54 -3.27 11.89 4.63
CA ILE A 54 -2.85 13.17 4.06
C ILE A 54 -2.94 14.26 5.13
N ARG A 55 -1.79 14.73 5.60
CA ARG A 55 -1.66 15.75 6.65
C ARG A 55 -1.73 17.17 6.13
N LEU A 56 -1.27 17.37 4.88
CA LEU A 56 -1.25 18.67 4.22
C LEU A 56 -1.20 18.48 2.71
N ILE A 57 -1.88 19.34 1.97
CA ILE A 57 -1.67 19.49 0.53
C ILE A 57 -1.25 20.93 0.24
N VAL A 58 -0.14 21.11 -0.48
CA VAL A 58 0.32 22.42 -0.90
C VAL A 58 0.29 22.54 -2.43
N SER A 59 -0.13 23.71 -2.91
CA SER A 59 -0.17 24.00 -4.33
C SER A 59 1.10 24.74 -4.75
N SER A 60 1.82 24.24 -5.75
CA SER A 60 2.97 24.89 -6.40
C SER A 60 2.59 25.55 -7.70
N ASP A 61 3.49 26.39 -8.27
CA ASP A 61 3.31 27.03 -9.58
C ASP A 61 3.82 26.11 -10.69
N GLY A 62 2.92 25.60 -11.49
CA GLY A 62 3.25 24.72 -12.62
C GLY A 62 2.12 24.67 -13.61
N ALA A 63 1.41 23.57 -13.69
CA ALA A 63 0.27 23.41 -14.59
C ALA A 63 -0.89 24.35 -14.23
N ALA A 64 -1.19 24.52 -12.95
CA ALA A 64 -2.06 25.59 -12.45
C ALA A 64 -1.24 26.70 -11.77
N SER A 65 -1.83 27.89 -11.62
CA SER A 65 -1.31 28.88 -10.69
C SER A 65 -1.54 28.44 -9.26
N PRO A 66 -0.69 28.83 -8.28
CA PRO A 66 -0.81 28.34 -6.91
C PRO A 66 -2.19 28.61 -6.27
N ARG A 67 -2.79 29.75 -6.60
CA ARG A 67 -4.13 30.10 -6.09
C ARG A 67 -5.22 29.21 -6.66
N ALA A 68 -5.28 29.07 -7.98
CA ALA A 68 -6.26 28.22 -8.65
C ALA A 68 -6.05 26.74 -8.28
N GLY A 69 -4.81 26.31 -8.15
CA GLY A 69 -4.47 24.98 -7.67
C GLY A 69 -5.02 24.71 -6.27
N ALA A 70 -4.80 25.63 -5.33
CA ALA A 70 -5.33 25.50 -3.96
C ALA A 70 -6.87 25.48 -3.94
N ASP A 71 -7.53 26.23 -4.80
CA ASP A 71 -8.99 26.20 -4.91
C ASP A 71 -9.48 24.87 -5.48
N ASN A 72 -8.77 24.28 -6.43
CA ASN A 72 -9.06 22.95 -6.97
C ASN A 72 -8.80 21.83 -5.94
N ILE A 73 -7.74 21.92 -5.14
CA ILE A 73 -7.50 21.01 -4.01
C ILE A 73 -8.69 21.03 -3.05
N ARG A 74 -9.17 22.21 -2.65
CA ARG A 74 -10.32 22.33 -1.74
C ARG A 74 -11.60 21.74 -2.30
N ARG A 75 -11.82 21.84 -3.62
CA ARG A 75 -12.94 21.18 -4.30
C ARG A 75 -12.85 19.67 -4.17
N LEU A 76 -11.67 19.08 -4.39
CA LEU A 76 -11.45 17.63 -4.19
C LEU A 76 -11.67 17.23 -2.73
N LEU A 77 -11.08 17.95 -1.77
CA LEU A 77 -11.26 17.69 -0.34
C LEU A 77 -12.73 17.77 0.08
N LYS A 78 -13.49 18.71 -0.46
CA LYS A 78 -14.93 18.81 -0.22
C LYS A 78 -15.68 17.61 -0.79
N TYR A 79 -15.35 17.18 -2.00
CA TYR A 79 -15.98 16.04 -2.66
C TYR A 79 -15.76 14.73 -1.91
N PHE A 80 -14.57 14.54 -1.34
CA PHE A 80 -14.20 13.35 -0.57
C PHE A 80 -14.46 13.48 0.94
N GLU A 81 -15.15 14.55 1.38
CA GLU A 81 -15.46 14.81 2.80
C GLU A 81 -14.20 14.87 3.72
N LYS A 82 -13.08 15.36 3.15
CA LYS A 82 -11.78 15.51 3.82
C LYS A 82 -11.43 16.99 4.11
N GLN A 83 -12.41 17.85 4.36
CA GLN A 83 -12.21 19.30 4.55
C GLN A 83 -11.36 19.66 5.78
N GLY A 84 -11.08 18.70 6.66
CA GLY A 84 -10.16 18.87 7.76
C GLY A 84 -8.68 18.89 7.38
N THR A 85 -8.34 18.52 6.14
CA THR A 85 -6.96 18.57 5.63
C THR A 85 -6.56 20.01 5.30
N ASP A 86 -5.44 20.48 5.89
CA ASP A 86 -4.91 21.82 5.64
C ASP A 86 -4.45 21.97 4.17
N VAL A 87 -4.58 23.19 3.64
CA VAL A 87 -4.15 23.54 2.28
C VAL A 87 -3.21 24.74 2.32
N GLY A 88 -2.03 24.60 1.72
CA GLY A 88 -1.05 25.68 1.56
C GLY A 88 -1.02 26.22 0.14
N ILE A 89 -0.69 27.52 -0.01
CA ILE A 89 -0.52 28.20 -1.29
C ILE A 89 0.95 28.55 -1.49
N GLY A 90 1.57 28.01 -2.53
CA GLY A 90 2.93 28.32 -2.95
C GLY A 90 3.07 29.71 -3.54
N ARG A 91 4.30 30.13 -3.74
CA ARG A 91 4.58 31.37 -4.48
C ARG A 91 4.45 31.15 -5.99
N ALA A 92 4.08 32.20 -6.71
CA ALA A 92 4.19 32.21 -8.15
C ALA A 92 5.67 32.23 -8.57
N LEU A 93 5.97 31.56 -9.68
CA LEU A 93 7.27 31.63 -10.34
C LEU A 93 7.23 32.71 -11.44
N ASP A 94 8.32 33.44 -11.60
CA ASP A 94 8.48 34.37 -12.70
C ASP A 94 8.81 33.64 -14.01
N LYS A 95 7.85 32.83 -14.45
CA LYS A 95 7.97 32.05 -15.68
C LYS A 95 6.66 32.02 -16.44
N PRO A 96 6.70 31.94 -17.78
CA PRO A 96 5.50 31.88 -18.60
C PRO A 96 4.57 30.73 -18.18
N ALA A 97 3.28 31.02 -18.23
CA ALA A 97 2.26 29.97 -18.00
C ALA A 97 2.31 28.92 -19.12
N PRO A 98 2.18 27.63 -18.83
CA PRO A 98 2.09 26.60 -19.85
C PRO A 98 0.78 26.74 -20.65
N ARG A 99 0.78 26.24 -21.89
CA ARG A 99 -0.39 26.32 -22.79
C ARG A 99 -1.62 25.66 -22.25
N TRP A 100 -1.43 24.65 -21.37
CA TRP A 100 -2.50 23.85 -20.76
C TRP A 100 -3.01 24.42 -19.43
N ARG A 101 -2.48 25.53 -18.91
CA ARG A 101 -2.87 26.11 -17.61
C ARG A 101 -4.38 26.33 -17.47
N SER A 102 -5.02 26.85 -18.51
CA SER A 102 -6.46 27.13 -18.48
C SER A 102 -7.33 25.88 -18.25
N TRP A 103 -6.89 24.73 -18.76
CA TRP A 103 -7.61 23.47 -18.54
C TRP A 103 -7.39 22.92 -17.12
N CYS A 104 -6.17 23.07 -16.60
CA CYS A 104 -5.81 22.65 -15.26
C CYS A 104 -6.50 23.50 -14.20
N GLU A 105 -6.63 24.81 -14.45
CA GLU A 105 -7.37 25.70 -13.54
C GLU A 105 -8.88 25.47 -13.58
N ASN A 106 -9.42 25.10 -14.76
CA ASN A 106 -10.86 24.90 -14.99
C ASN A 106 -11.15 23.57 -15.70
N PRO A 107 -10.97 22.41 -15.03
CA PRO A 107 -11.10 21.10 -15.67
C PRO A 107 -12.55 20.63 -15.89
N GLY A 108 -13.54 21.51 -15.68
CA GLY A 108 -14.96 21.15 -15.84
C GLY A 108 -15.54 20.46 -14.61
N TRP A 109 -15.39 21.09 -13.47
CA TRP A 109 -15.96 20.61 -12.22
C TRP A 109 -17.47 20.35 -12.34
N PRO A 110 -18.02 19.28 -11.72
CA PRO A 110 -19.45 19.14 -11.56
C PRO A 110 -20.07 20.38 -10.89
N GLU A 111 -21.21 20.88 -11.39
CA GLU A 111 -21.88 22.09 -10.88
C GLU A 111 -22.19 22.04 -9.37
N THR A 112 -22.32 20.83 -8.82
CA THR A 112 -22.56 20.62 -7.40
C THR A 112 -21.34 20.88 -6.52
N ILE A 113 -20.15 21.06 -7.12
CA ILE A 113 -18.89 21.26 -6.40
C ILE A 113 -18.47 22.72 -6.47
N THR A 114 -18.76 23.45 -5.41
CA THR A 114 -18.31 24.84 -5.24
C THR A 114 -17.00 24.90 -4.46
N THR A 115 -16.18 25.91 -4.73
CA THR A 115 -14.97 26.16 -3.93
C THR A 115 -15.38 26.61 -2.53
N PRO A 116 -14.92 25.93 -1.47
CA PRO A 116 -15.17 26.39 -0.10
C PRO A 116 -14.38 27.70 0.16
N GLU A 117 -15.02 28.63 0.89
CA GLU A 117 -14.29 29.74 1.46
C GLU A 117 -13.38 29.23 2.59
N SER A 118 -12.10 29.45 2.46
CA SER A 118 -11.13 29.10 3.51
C SER A 118 -9.89 29.98 3.39
N SER A 119 -9.35 30.39 4.53
CA SER A 119 -8.03 30.99 4.60
C SER A 119 -6.98 29.92 4.35
N ALA A 120 -6.05 30.18 3.42
CA ALA A 120 -4.90 29.30 3.21
C ALA A 120 -3.64 29.98 3.75
N LEU A 121 -2.79 29.18 4.38
CA LEU A 121 -1.46 29.62 4.76
C LEU A 121 -0.53 29.65 3.54
N PRO A 122 0.50 30.50 3.53
CA PRO A 122 1.61 30.33 2.59
C PRO A 122 2.20 28.91 2.73
N ALA A 123 2.51 28.25 1.61
CA ALA A 123 2.97 26.86 1.59
C ALA A 123 4.14 26.60 2.54
N VAL A 124 5.14 27.49 2.55
CA VAL A 124 6.31 27.37 3.45
C VAL A 124 5.88 27.30 4.92
N GLN A 125 4.98 28.19 5.35
CA GLN A 125 4.48 28.20 6.72
C GLN A 125 3.65 26.94 7.03
N ALA A 126 2.81 26.52 6.09
CA ALA A 126 1.99 25.31 6.23
C ALA A 126 2.87 24.06 6.37
N VAL A 127 3.89 23.91 5.51
CA VAL A 127 4.85 22.79 5.54
C VAL A 127 5.59 22.75 6.89
N ILE A 128 6.20 23.86 7.29
CA ILE A 128 6.97 23.94 8.56
C ILE A 128 6.05 23.66 9.76
N LYS A 129 4.87 24.27 9.80
CA LYS A 129 3.89 24.03 10.87
C LYS A 129 3.52 22.55 10.95
N THR A 130 3.13 21.94 9.83
CA THR A 130 2.70 20.54 9.80
C THR A 130 3.83 19.61 10.21
N LEU A 131 5.04 19.78 9.70
CA LEU A 131 6.19 18.93 10.05
C LEU A 131 6.60 19.07 11.53
N ASN A 132 6.44 20.25 12.12
CA ASN A 132 6.74 20.46 13.55
C ASN A 132 5.64 19.93 14.48
N THR A 133 4.43 19.69 13.99
CA THR A 133 3.29 19.23 14.82
C THR A 133 2.98 17.75 14.63
N VAL A 134 3.43 17.11 13.52
CA VAL A 134 3.17 15.70 13.26
C VAL A 134 3.99 14.81 14.19
N ASP A 135 3.35 13.76 14.70
CA ASP A 135 4.05 12.70 15.41
C ASP A 135 4.75 11.77 14.42
N GLY A 136 6.07 11.60 14.57
CA GLY A 136 6.89 10.79 13.68
C GLY A 136 7.35 11.51 12.42
N GLU A 137 7.54 10.74 11.36
CA GLU A 137 8.03 11.21 10.07
C GLU A 137 6.94 11.08 9.00
N VAL A 138 7.01 11.94 7.97
CA VAL A 138 6.12 11.90 6.82
C VAL A 138 6.85 11.54 5.54
N VAL A 139 6.11 11.04 4.56
CA VAL A 139 6.54 10.98 3.16
C VAL A 139 6.14 12.28 2.49
N TYR A 140 7.10 13.00 1.90
CA TYR A 140 6.85 14.18 1.07
C TYR A 140 6.65 13.73 -0.37
N LEU A 141 5.40 13.74 -0.85
CA LEU A 141 5.04 13.40 -2.22
C LEU A 141 4.97 14.66 -3.06
N CYS A 142 5.87 14.79 -4.03
CA CYS A 142 5.94 15.95 -4.91
C CYS A 142 5.55 15.59 -6.35
N LEU A 143 4.40 16.11 -6.77
CA LEU A 143 3.81 15.97 -8.10
C LEU A 143 4.06 17.20 -8.96
N GLY A 144 4.46 18.33 -8.35
CA GLY A 144 4.85 19.58 -9.00
C GLY A 144 6.34 19.88 -8.84
N PRO A 145 6.78 21.12 -9.15
CA PRO A 145 8.17 21.56 -8.91
C PRO A 145 8.50 21.58 -7.41
N LEU A 146 9.75 21.30 -7.08
CA LEU A 146 10.25 21.22 -5.70
C LEU A 146 10.39 22.59 -4.98
N THR A 147 9.76 23.63 -5.51
CA THR A 147 9.84 25.01 -5.00
C THR A 147 9.44 25.12 -3.53
N ASN A 148 8.28 24.60 -3.16
CA ASN A 148 7.77 24.73 -1.80
C ASN A 148 8.66 24.00 -0.78
N LEU A 149 9.15 22.82 -1.11
CA LEU A 149 10.07 22.07 -0.26
C LEU A 149 11.42 22.78 -0.10
N ALA A 150 11.97 23.30 -1.20
CA ALA A 150 13.22 24.04 -1.19
C ALA A 150 13.11 25.31 -0.32
N ASP A 151 12.04 26.07 -0.49
CA ASP A 151 11.81 27.31 0.28
C ASP A 151 11.56 27.01 1.76
N ALA A 152 10.86 25.90 2.08
CA ALA A 152 10.67 25.46 3.47
C ALA A 152 12.01 25.03 4.12
N LEU A 153 12.86 24.27 3.41
CA LEU A 153 14.18 23.87 3.88
C LEU A 153 15.15 25.05 4.03
N ARG A 154 15.07 26.07 3.16
CA ARG A 154 15.84 27.31 3.31
C ARG A 154 15.40 28.10 4.56
N SER A 155 14.11 28.07 4.86
CA SER A 155 13.54 28.77 6.03
C SER A 155 13.79 28.05 7.34
N ASP A 156 13.71 26.71 7.33
CA ASP A 156 13.97 25.86 8.50
C ASP A 156 14.55 24.51 8.02
N SER A 157 15.86 24.38 8.09
CA SER A 157 16.56 23.14 7.71
C SER A 157 16.30 21.98 8.68
N GLY A 158 15.78 22.25 9.87
CA GLY A 158 15.46 21.24 10.88
C GLY A 158 14.31 20.33 10.48
N ILE A 159 13.41 20.78 9.62
CA ILE A 159 12.27 19.99 9.14
C ILE A 159 12.69 18.75 8.35
N LYS A 160 13.91 18.73 7.80
CA LYS A 160 14.47 17.57 7.10
C LYS A 160 14.33 16.28 7.92
N LYS A 161 14.51 16.35 9.23
CA LYS A 161 14.45 15.19 10.15
C LYS A 161 13.04 14.58 10.28
N LYS A 162 12.04 15.32 9.84
CA LYS A 162 10.62 14.92 9.87
C LYS A 162 10.15 14.33 8.55
N ILE A 163 11.02 14.27 7.53
CA ILE A 163 10.70 13.72 6.22
C ILE A 163 11.51 12.44 6.03
N SER A 164 10.82 11.29 6.11
CA SER A 164 11.46 9.98 5.91
C SER A 164 11.92 9.77 4.48
N ARG A 165 11.18 10.34 3.53
CA ARG A 165 11.43 10.21 2.09
C ARG A 165 10.74 11.31 1.29
N VAL A 166 11.39 11.76 0.23
CA VAL A 166 10.77 12.54 -0.84
C VAL A 166 10.50 11.60 -2.03
N ILE A 167 9.26 11.52 -2.48
CA ILE A 167 8.89 10.88 -3.75
C ILE A 167 8.64 12.01 -4.73
N PHE A 168 9.47 12.13 -5.75
CA PHE A 168 9.39 13.22 -6.72
C PHE A 168 9.11 12.67 -8.12
N PHE A 169 8.00 13.11 -8.72
CA PHE A 169 7.76 12.86 -10.14
C PHE A 169 8.56 13.83 -10.99
N GLY A 170 9.83 13.52 -11.17
CA GLY A 170 10.80 14.31 -11.90
C GLY A 170 12.14 13.58 -12.00
N GLY A 171 12.95 13.99 -12.98
CA GLY A 171 14.27 13.44 -13.24
C GLY A 171 15.36 14.07 -12.39
N LEU A 172 16.59 13.73 -12.69
CA LEU A 172 17.79 14.13 -11.96
C LEU A 172 18.48 15.32 -12.62
N PRO A 173 19.30 16.07 -11.85
CA PRO A 173 20.24 17.01 -12.43
C PRO A 173 21.14 16.33 -13.47
N GLY A 174 21.25 16.93 -14.66
CA GLY A 174 22.06 16.40 -15.77
C GLY A 174 21.35 15.40 -16.68
N ASP A 175 20.11 15.03 -16.40
CA ASP A 175 19.33 14.21 -17.35
C ASP A 175 19.05 15.01 -18.63
N PRO A 176 19.11 14.38 -19.82
CA PRO A 176 18.80 15.06 -21.09
C PRO A 176 17.37 15.63 -21.14
N ASP A 177 16.44 14.93 -20.52
CA ASP A 177 15.06 15.35 -20.30
C ASP A 177 14.68 15.01 -18.85
N PRO A 178 14.83 15.95 -17.90
CA PRO A 178 14.51 15.72 -16.51
C PRO A 178 13.01 15.89 -16.19
N GLY A 179 12.17 16.03 -17.19
CA GLY A 179 10.72 16.19 -17.05
C GLY A 179 10.27 17.61 -16.68
N TRP A 180 8.95 17.81 -16.78
CA TRP A 180 8.31 19.10 -16.58
C TRP A 180 8.58 19.70 -15.19
N ASN A 181 8.35 18.93 -14.14
CA ASN A 181 8.44 19.42 -12.76
C ASN A 181 9.84 19.88 -12.38
N TYR A 182 10.87 19.18 -12.86
CA TYR A 182 12.25 19.63 -12.72
C TYR A 182 12.51 20.93 -13.50
N THR A 183 12.11 20.98 -14.78
CA THR A 183 12.40 22.13 -15.63
C THR A 183 11.61 23.37 -15.25
N ARG A 184 10.50 23.21 -14.53
CA ARG A 184 9.72 24.33 -14.02
C ARG A 184 10.47 25.13 -12.97
N ASP A 185 11.24 24.49 -12.07
CA ASP A 185 12.12 25.16 -11.10
C ASP A 185 13.40 24.34 -10.85
N PRO A 186 14.36 24.38 -11.79
CA PRO A 186 15.58 23.58 -11.68
C PRO A 186 16.47 23.99 -10.51
N GLU A 187 16.47 25.27 -10.11
CA GLU A 187 17.24 25.76 -8.97
C GLU A 187 16.75 25.11 -7.65
N SER A 188 15.46 25.09 -7.45
CA SER A 188 14.87 24.44 -6.27
C SER A 188 15.07 22.93 -6.30
N ALA A 189 14.95 22.29 -7.47
CA ALA A 189 15.23 20.87 -7.62
C ALA A 189 16.67 20.52 -7.26
N GLU A 190 17.65 21.24 -7.83
CA GLU A 190 19.06 21.04 -7.50
C GLU A 190 19.38 21.26 -6.02
N PHE A 191 18.75 22.27 -5.40
CA PHE A 191 18.91 22.53 -3.97
C PHE A 191 18.43 21.33 -3.13
N VAL A 192 17.25 20.78 -3.44
CA VAL A 192 16.68 19.63 -2.74
C VAL A 192 17.54 18.38 -2.96
N TYR A 193 18.01 18.11 -4.17
CA TYR A 193 18.91 16.99 -4.45
C TYR A 193 20.23 17.07 -3.67
N LYS A 194 20.76 18.27 -3.46
CA LYS A 194 22.00 18.50 -2.68
C LYS A 194 21.76 18.54 -1.18
N SER A 195 20.53 18.45 -0.70
CA SER A 195 20.18 18.56 0.73
C SER A 195 20.53 17.33 1.56
N GLY A 196 20.88 16.19 0.93
CA GLY A 196 21.12 14.90 1.59
C GLY A 196 19.85 14.30 2.18
N MET A 197 18.70 14.51 1.55
CA MET A 197 17.45 13.84 1.87
C MET A 197 17.33 12.51 1.10
N ASN A 198 16.58 11.57 1.66
CA ASN A 198 16.25 10.33 0.96
C ASN A 198 15.24 10.63 -0.16
N ILE A 199 15.68 10.60 -1.42
CA ILE A 199 14.86 10.97 -2.57
C ILE A 199 14.66 9.78 -3.51
N CYS A 200 13.41 9.51 -3.89
CA CYS A 200 13.06 8.64 -5.00
C CYS A 200 12.65 9.51 -6.19
N ALA A 201 13.54 9.65 -7.18
CA ALA A 201 13.26 10.27 -8.45
C ALA A 201 12.47 9.30 -9.34
N LEU A 202 11.18 9.53 -9.48
CA LEU A 202 10.25 8.64 -10.18
C LEU A 202 10.02 9.13 -11.60
N TYR A 203 11.10 9.16 -12.38
CA TYR A 203 11.07 9.59 -13.77
C TYR A 203 12.14 8.86 -14.60
N ILE A 204 11.81 8.52 -15.83
CA ILE A 204 12.74 7.92 -16.80
C ILE A 204 12.79 8.82 -18.03
N SER A 205 13.93 9.48 -18.21
CA SER A 205 14.17 10.34 -19.37
C SER A 205 14.02 9.57 -20.68
N GLY A 206 13.28 10.16 -21.64
CA GLY A 206 13.10 9.60 -22.98
C GLY A 206 12.24 8.32 -23.08
N ARG A 207 11.68 7.82 -21.98
CA ARG A 207 10.77 6.67 -22.00
C ARG A 207 9.32 7.10 -22.11
N GLY A 208 8.56 6.45 -22.98
CA GLY A 208 7.10 6.62 -23.06
C GLY A 208 6.42 6.06 -21.79
N TRP A 209 5.44 6.79 -21.27
CA TRP A 209 4.61 6.39 -20.14
C TRP A 209 3.38 5.62 -20.60
N PRO A 210 2.77 4.79 -19.73
CA PRO A 210 1.55 4.07 -20.08
C PRO A 210 0.44 5.04 -20.48
N PRO A 211 -0.31 4.78 -21.55
CA PRO A 211 -1.35 5.68 -22.01
C PRO A 211 -2.53 5.72 -21.01
N PHE A 212 -3.03 6.92 -20.78
CA PHE A 212 -4.38 7.15 -20.27
C PHE A 212 -5.29 7.36 -21.46
N ASP A 213 -5.69 6.27 -22.10
CA ASP A 213 -6.42 6.24 -23.36
C ASP A 213 -7.95 6.08 -23.17
N GLN A 214 -8.68 6.16 -24.27
CA GLN A 214 -10.13 5.99 -24.28
C GLN A 214 -10.56 4.63 -23.69
N LYS A 215 -9.77 3.58 -23.93
CA LYS A 215 -10.07 2.23 -23.43
C LYS A 215 -9.98 2.17 -21.89
N LEU A 216 -8.95 2.77 -21.31
CA LEU A 216 -8.83 2.88 -19.86
C LEU A 216 -9.95 3.75 -19.29
N TYR A 217 -10.21 4.90 -19.91
CA TYR A 217 -11.29 5.80 -19.49
C TYR A 217 -12.66 5.11 -19.51
N ASP A 218 -12.97 4.30 -20.52
CA ASP A 218 -14.24 3.54 -20.59
C ASP A 218 -14.31 2.45 -19.52
N ARG A 219 -13.18 1.88 -19.10
CA ARG A 219 -13.14 0.96 -17.94
C ARG A 219 -13.44 1.70 -16.65
N ILE A 220 -12.84 2.88 -16.44
CA ILE A 220 -13.06 3.72 -15.26
C ILE A 220 -14.53 4.13 -15.12
N ARG A 221 -15.18 4.53 -16.21
CA ARG A 221 -16.61 4.92 -16.22
C ARG A 221 -17.57 3.83 -15.80
N ARG A 222 -17.17 2.56 -15.83
CA ARG A 222 -17.97 1.40 -15.37
C ARG A 222 -17.85 1.13 -13.89
N ILE A 223 -16.91 1.80 -13.20
CA ILE A 223 -16.72 1.65 -11.76
C ILE A 223 -17.65 2.61 -11.05
N ASP A 224 -18.47 2.09 -10.16
CA ASP A 224 -19.40 2.90 -9.36
C ASP A 224 -18.81 3.27 -7.99
N THR A 225 -17.84 4.19 -8.02
CA THR A 225 -17.22 4.78 -6.82
C THR A 225 -17.15 6.30 -6.95
N PRO A 226 -17.07 7.05 -5.85
CA PRO A 226 -16.81 8.50 -5.89
C PRO A 226 -15.54 8.83 -6.69
N ALA A 227 -14.45 8.07 -6.51
CA ALA A 227 -13.19 8.27 -7.20
C ALA A 227 -13.32 8.12 -8.72
N ALA A 228 -13.92 7.04 -9.19
CA ALA A 228 -14.12 6.81 -10.62
C ALA A 228 -15.08 7.83 -11.25
N ARG A 229 -16.12 8.25 -10.52
CA ARG A 229 -17.02 9.33 -10.97
C ARG A 229 -16.30 10.66 -11.10
N MET A 230 -15.40 11.01 -10.14
CA MET A 230 -14.61 12.23 -10.20
C MET A 230 -13.63 12.22 -11.37
N VAL A 231 -12.83 11.16 -11.55
CA VAL A 231 -11.92 11.03 -12.72
C VAL A 231 -12.72 11.15 -14.02
N SER A 232 -13.90 10.52 -14.09
CA SER A 232 -14.75 10.63 -15.28
C SER A 232 -15.23 12.05 -15.52
N ALA A 233 -15.59 12.79 -14.48
CA ALA A 233 -16.08 14.17 -14.58
C ALA A 233 -15.00 15.12 -15.09
N LEU A 234 -13.75 15.01 -14.61
CA LEU A 234 -12.62 15.83 -15.01
C LEU A 234 -12.28 15.72 -16.52
N HIS A 235 -12.79 14.68 -17.22
CA HIS A 235 -12.50 14.44 -18.64
C HIS A 235 -13.70 14.74 -19.56
N LYS A 236 -14.78 15.36 -19.06
CA LYS A 236 -16.01 15.59 -19.85
C LYS A 236 -16.03 16.87 -20.67
N THR A 237 -15.14 17.83 -20.40
CA THR A 237 -15.14 19.06 -21.24
C THR A 237 -14.76 18.74 -22.67
N PRO A 238 -15.33 19.41 -23.67
CA PRO A 238 -15.05 19.11 -25.08
C PRO A 238 -13.56 19.14 -25.42
N ALA A 239 -12.82 20.10 -24.87
CA ALA A 239 -11.38 20.23 -25.10
C ALA A 239 -10.59 19.03 -24.53
N ILE A 240 -10.86 18.63 -23.28
CA ILE A 240 -10.17 17.52 -22.62
C ILE A 240 -10.57 16.19 -23.25
N SER A 241 -11.87 16.00 -23.55
CA SER A 241 -12.38 14.79 -24.20
C SER A 241 -11.76 14.59 -25.59
N ARG A 242 -11.55 15.67 -26.35
CA ARG A 242 -10.84 15.62 -27.63
C ARG A 242 -9.39 15.17 -27.45
N LEU A 243 -8.65 15.80 -26.52
CA LEU A 243 -7.25 15.43 -26.24
C LEU A 243 -7.12 13.96 -25.80
N LEU A 244 -8.10 13.46 -25.03
CA LEU A 244 -8.16 12.05 -24.64
C LEU A 244 -8.33 11.15 -25.88
N SER A 245 -9.27 11.48 -26.78
CA SER A 245 -9.48 10.68 -27.99
C SER A 245 -8.31 10.73 -28.98
N GLU A 246 -7.52 11.80 -28.96
CA GLU A 246 -6.29 11.98 -29.73
C GLU A 246 -5.06 11.31 -29.08
N GLY A 247 -5.20 10.72 -27.89
CA GLY A 247 -4.13 9.98 -27.20
C GLY A 247 -3.06 10.86 -26.56
N HIS A 248 -3.39 12.09 -26.18
CA HIS A 248 -2.44 13.03 -25.59
C HIS A 248 -2.17 12.77 -24.10
N PHE A 249 -2.97 11.96 -23.42
CA PHE A 249 -2.79 11.70 -22.00
C PHE A 249 -2.08 10.40 -21.73
N HIS A 250 -1.25 10.42 -20.69
CA HIS A 250 -0.57 9.26 -20.15
C HIS A 250 -0.81 9.18 -18.64
N ILE A 251 -0.41 8.07 -18.06
CA ILE A 251 -0.34 7.88 -16.62
C ILE A 251 1.02 8.42 -16.20
N TRP A 252 1.05 9.64 -15.69
CA TRP A 252 2.26 10.33 -15.26
C TRP A 252 2.34 10.36 -13.73
N ASP A 253 1.77 11.37 -13.08
CA ASP A 253 1.85 11.52 -11.62
C ASP A 253 1.16 10.41 -10.85
N GLU A 254 0.17 9.75 -11.45
CA GLU A 254 -0.47 8.58 -10.84
C GLU A 254 0.51 7.40 -10.62
N MET A 255 1.62 7.39 -11.35
CA MET A 255 2.70 6.43 -11.09
C MET A 255 3.23 6.55 -9.67
N THR A 256 3.15 7.72 -9.03
CA THR A 256 3.54 7.91 -7.63
C THR A 256 2.56 7.25 -6.66
N ALA A 257 1.25 7.36 -6.88
CA ALA A 257 0.24 6.65 -6.11
C ALA A 257 0.34 5.14 -6.32
N ILE A 258 0.59 4.70 -7.55
CA ILE A 258 0.83 3.29 -7.88
C ILE A 258 2.12 2.80 -7.22
N PHE A 259 3.18 3.61 -7.16
CA PHE A 259 4.42 3.28 -6.47
C PHE A 259 4.22 3.13 -4.95
N ILE A 260 3.50 4.05 -4.33
CA ILE A 260 3.16 3.96 -2.89
C ILE A 260 2.34 2.67 -2.63
N SER A 261 1.41 2.32 -3.51
CA SER A 261 0.55 1.14 -3.36
C SER A 261 1.24 -0.18 -3.67
N CYS A 262 2.05 -0.20 -4.73
CA CYS A 262 2.69 -1.40 -5.28
C CYS A 262 4.15 -1.11 -5.66
N PRO A 263 5.06 -0.80 -4.71
CA PRO A 263 6.47 -0.49 -5.01
C PRO A 263 7.18 -1.59 -5.80
N SER A 264 6.70 -2.82 -5.67
CA SER A 264 7.23 -4.01 -6.37
C SER A 264 7.13 -3.97 -7.90
N LEU A 265 6.32 -3.07 -8.42
CA LEU A 265 6.25 -2.85 -9.86
C LEU A 265 7.41 -2.02 -10.39
N PHE A 266 8.17 -1.37 -9.52
CA PHE A 266 9.18 -0.38 -9.86
C PHE A 266 10.58 -0.86 -9.49
N ARG A 267 11.54 -0.57 -10.34
CA ARG A 267 12.94 -0.89 -10.13
C ARG A 267 13.75 0.41 -9.99
N PHE A 268 14.27 0.62 -8.81
CA PHE A 268 15.16 1.74 -8.51
C PHE A 268 16.60 1.28 -8.39
N VAL A 269 17.52 2.17 -8.74
CA VAL A 269 18.96 2.00 -8.51
C VAL A 269 19.50 3.23 -7.77
N PRO A 270 20.52 3.06 -6.92
CA PRO A 270 21.22 4.20 -6.32
C PRO A 270 21.90 5.04 -7.40
N THR A 271 22.08 6.33 -7.14
CA THR A 271 22.82 7.25 -8.00
C THR A 271 24.18 7.60 -7.35
N GLU A 272 24.97 8.42 -8.03
CA GLU A 272 26.22 8.97 -7.44
C GLU A 272 25.94 9.95 -6.29
N MET A 273 24.74 10.53 -6.24
CA MET A 273 24.30 11.35 -5.11
C MET A 273 23.89 10.44 -3.95
N SER A 274 24.43 10.69 -2.75
CA SER A 274 24.03 9.93 -1.57
C SER A 274 22.51 10.08 -1.33
N ASP A 275 21.88 8.98 -0.92
CA ASP A 275 20.47 8.93 -0.55
C ASP A 275 19.46 9.25 -1.69
N VAL A 276 19.92 9.23 -2.96
CA VAL A 276 19.07 9.43 -4.13
C VAL A 276 18.94 8.14 -4.93
N MET A 277 17.71 7.69 -5.11
CA MET A 277 17.34 6.53 -5.92
C MET A 277 16.69 6.98 -7.21
N ARG A 278 17.13 6.40 -8.34
CA ARG A 278 16.57 6.64 -9.68
C ARG A 278 15.69 5.48 -10.11
N LEU A 279 14.51 5.78 -10.62
CA LEU A 279 13.70 4.80 -11.34
C LEU A 279 14.37 4.41 -12.66
N THR A 280 14.54 3.11 -12.90
CA THR A 280 15.12 2.58 -14.14
C THR A 280 14.15 1.74 -14.95
N ASP A 281 13.17 1.14 -14.30
CA ASP A 281 12.18 0.29 -14.96
C ASP A 281 10.91 0.14 -14.13
N TYR A 282 9.81 -0.25 -14.77
CA TYR A 282 8.55 -0.62 -14.12
C TYR A 282 7.77 -1.63 -14.98
N LYS A 283 6.88 -2.40 -14.35
CA LYS A 283 6.03 -3.41 -15.01
C LYS A 283 4.84 -2.72 -15.69
N ALA A 284 5.03 -2.24 -16.93
CA ALA A 284 4.06 -1.45 -17.68
C ALA A 284 2.71 -2.18 -17.89
N ASP A 285 2.75 -3.50 -18.06
CA ASP A 285 1.57 -4.37 -18.24
C ASP A 285 0.63 -4.39 -17.03
N LYS A 286 1.12 -4.03 -15.84
CA LYS A 286 0.35 -4.00 -14.60
C LYS A 286 -0.20 -2.63 -14.22
N VAL A 287 0.34 -1.56 -14.78
CA VAL A 287 -0.01 -0.19 -14.38
C VAL A 287 -1.50 0.11 -14.50
N GLN A 288 -2.11 -0.18 -15.66
CA GLN A 288 -3.54 0.08 -15.86
C GLN A 288 -4.45 -0.81 -15.02
N GLU A 289 -4.01 -2.03 -14.67
CA GLU A 289 -4.75 -2.92 -13.77
C GLU A 289 -4.81 -2.32 -12.36
N ILE A 290 -3.66 -1.91 -11.83
CA ILE A 290 -3.57 -1.28 -10.51
C ILE A 290 -4.29 0.08 -10.49
N TYR A 291 -4.18 0.86 -11.57
CA TYR A 291 -4.91 2.12 -11.71
C TYR A 291 -6.41 1.93 -11.48
N VAL A 292 -7.02 0.97 -12.19
CA VAL A 292 -8.46 0.65 -12.06
C VAL A 292 -8.79 0.17 -10.65
N LYS A 293 -7.92 -0.64 -10.04
CA LYS A 293 -8.09 -1.16 -8.69
C LYS A 293 -8.09 -0.02 -7.65
N LEU A 294 -7.20 0.97 -7.79
CA LEU A 294 -7.12 2.12 -6.88
C LEU A 294 -8.33 3.06 -6.95
N LEU A 295 -9.11 3.00 -8.03
CA LEU A 295 -10.39 3.70 -8.14
C LEU A 295 -11.58 2.85 -7.72
N GLY A 296 -11.39 1.56 -7.48
CA GLY A 296 -12.43 0.61 -7.09
C GLY A 296 -12.90 0.76 -5.64
N PRO A 297 -13.97 0.02 -5.25
CA PRO A 297 -14.42 0.01 -3.87
C PRO A 297 -13.37 -0.68 -2.98
N GLY A 298 -13.07 -0.06 -1.84
CA GLY A 298 -12.07 -0.58 -0.89
C GLY A 298 -10.65 -0.56 -1.45
N ALA A 299 -10.35 0.47 -2.26
CA ALA A 299 -9.00 0.72 -2.75
C ALA A 299 -8.06 1.03 -1.59
N ASP A 300 -7.45 0.00 -1.06
CA ASP A 300 -6.40 0.15 -0.06
C ASP A 300 -5.05 0.20 -0.75
N PHE A 301 -4.19 1.10 -0.31
CA PHE A 301 -2.79 1.05 -0.65
C PHE A 301 -2.20 -0.21 -0.04
N HIS A 302 -1.87 -1.19 -0.86
CA HIS A 302 -1.08 -2.31 -0.41
C HIS A 302 0.34 -1.79 -0.17
N LEU A 303 0.66 -1.54 1.10
CA LEU A 303 2.05 -1.34 1.46
C LEU A 303 2.84 -2.55 0.97
N ASP A 304 3.89 -2.30 0.20
CA ASP A 304 4.78 -3.37 -0.22
C ASP A 304 5.46 -3.95 1.02
N THR A 305 4.90 -5.05 1.49
CA THR A 305 5.43 -5.78 2.64
C THR A 305 6.79 -6.41 2.37
N ARG A 306 7.32 -6.31 1.14
CA ARG A 306 8.71 -6.69 0.83
C ARG A 306 9.71 -5.77 1.51
N LYS A 307 9.39 -4.49 1.78
CA LYS A 307 10.19 -3.70 2.68
C LYS A 307 10.12 -4.30 4.08
N ALA A 308 11.22 -4.89 4.49
CA ALA A 308 11.34 -5.32 5.87
C ALA A 308 11.37 -4.07 6.79
N VAL A 309 10.74 -4.17 7.97
CA VAL A 309 10.66 -3.04 8.92
C VAL A 309 12.03 -2.64 9.47
N VAL A 310 12.98 -3.58 9.52
CA VAL A 310 14.33 -3.41 10.08
C VAL A 310 15.40 -3.55 9.00
N LEU A 311 15.13 -4.35 7.97
CA LEU A 311 16.05 -4.57 6.87
C LEU A 311 15.74 -3.59 5.74
N ASN A 312 16.74 -3.20 4.95
CA ASN A 312 16.51 -2.41 3.74
C ASN A 312 15.68 -3.17 2.70
N ASP A 313 15.92 -4.49 2.61
CA ASP A 313 15.16 -5.41 1.78
C ASP A 313 15.14 -6.81 2.43
N PHE A 314 14.12 -7.63 2.14
CA PHE A 314 14.06 -9.00 2.64
C PHE A 314 14.95 -9.90 1.77
N PRO A 315 15.91 -10.64 2.36
CA PRO A 315 16.86 -11.43 1.61
C PRO A 315 16.19 -12.59 0.87
N TYR A 316 16.58 -12.79 -0.40
CA TYR A 316 16.14 -13.89 -1.26
C TYR A 316 17.29 -14.59 -2.01
N ASP A 317 18.55 -14.17 -1.80
CA ASP A 317 19.72 -14.85 -2.36
C ASP A 317 19.77 -16.28 -1.82
N PRO A 318 19.75 -17.30 -2.71
CA PRO A 318 19.81 -18.71 -2.29
C PRO A 318 20.97 -19.05 -1.36
N LEU A 319 22.11 -18.36 -1.47
CA LEU A 319 23.29 -18.59 -0.64
C LEU A 319 23.08 -18.24 0.83
N LEU A 320 22.09 -17.43 1.16
CA LEU A 320 21.76 -17.06 2.53
C LEU A 320 20.96 -18.15 3.27
N PHE A 321 20.46 -19.16 2.54
CA PHE A 321 19.64 -20.23 3.12
C PHE A 321 20.44 -21.51 3.32
N ARG A 322 19.91 -22.41 4.15
CA ARG A 322 20.49 -23.73 4.40
C ARG A 322 20.53 -24.55 3.11
N GLU A 323 21.53 -25.42 2.97
CA GLU A 323 21.80 -26.21 1.76
C GLU A 323 20.59 -26.97 1.22
N ASP A 324 19.76 -27.54 2.12
CA ASP A 324 18.57 -28.30 1.72
C ASP A 324 17.43 -27.43 1.16
N LEU A 325 17.45 -26.12 1.42
CA LEU A 325 16.45 -25.18 0.93
C LEU A 325 16.93 -24.42 -0.34
N ARG A 326 18.24 -24.19 -0.49
CA ARG A 326 18.84 -23.44 -1.60
C ARG A 326 18.30 -23.80 -2.98
N PRO A 327 18.20 -25.10 -3.35
CA PRO A 327 17.72 -25.50 -4.69
C PRO A 327 16.26 -25.12 -4.96
N HIS A 328 15.51 -24.77 -3.94
CA HIS A 328 14.06 -24.56 -4.01
C HIS A 328 13.64 -23.09 -3.95
N VAL A 329 14.56 -22.18 -3.62
CA VAL A 329 14.26 -20.75 -3.42
C VAL A 329 13.56 -20.14 -4.63
N GLU A 330 14.21 -20.22 -5.81
CA GLU A 330 13.69 -19.65 -7.04
C GLU A 330 12.39 -20.34 -7.51
N GLU A 331 12.31 -21.66 -7.37
CA GLU A 331 11.12 -22.43 -7.72
C GLU A 331 9.90 -22.00 -6.91
N ILE A 332 10.07 -21.90 -5.57
CA ILE A 332 8.98 -21.52 -4.64
C ILE A 332 8.55 -20.07 -4.90
N ILE A 333 9.50 -19.14 -5.03
CA ILE A 333 9.20 -17.72 -5.32
C ILE A 333 8.46 -17.58 -6.66
N ARG A 334 8.90 -18.30 -7.70
CA ARG A 334 8.24 -18.26 -9.02
C ARG A 334 6.82 -18.83 -8.96
N LYS A 335 6.61 -19.92 -8.21
CA LYS A 335 5.32 -20.64 -8.14
C LYS A 335 4.31 -19.91 -7.27
N TYR A 336 4.73 -19.42 -6.10
CA TYR A 336 3.83 -18.93 -5.06
C TYR A 336 3.96 -17.45 -4.76
N GLY A 337 4.97 -16.80 -5.32
CA GLY A 337 5.26 -15.37 -5.10
C GLY A 337 6.14 -15.12 -3.88
N PHE A 338 6.69 -13.90 -3.86
CA PHE A 338 7.64 -13.48 -2.84
C PHE A 338 6.98 -13.33 -1.45
N GLU A 339 5.72 -12.92 -1.40
CA GLU A 339 4.98 -12.77 -0.14
C GLU A 339 4.82 -14.09 0.61
N GLU A 340 4.49 -15.19 -0.11
CA GLU A 340 4.43 -16.50 0.52
C GLU A 340 5.81 -16.98 0.97
N TRP A 341 6.85 -16.75 0.14
CA TRP A 341 8.22 -17.06 0.50
C TRP A 341 8.63 -16.35 1.79
N LYS A 342 8.47 -15.03 1.85
CA LYS A 342 8.78 -14.20 3.02
C LYS A 342 8.02 -14.66 4.26
N ALA A 343 6.71 -14.84 4.15
CA ALA A 343 5.87 -15.29 5.26
C ALA A 343 6.32 -16.64 5.79
N CYS A 344 6.61 -17.62 4.92
CA CYS A 344 7.08 -18.93 5.32
C CYS A 344 8.47 -18.90 5.99
N ILE A 345 9.40 -18.07 5.47
CA ILE A 345 10.72 -17.93 6.11
C ILE A 345 10.58 -17.34 7.51
N LEU A 346 9.91 -16.19 7.65
CA LEU A 346 9.72 -15.53 8.94
C LEU A 346 8.97 -16.41 9.93
N THR A 347 7.95 -17.13 9.47
CA THR A 347 7.19 -18.08 10.31
C THR A 347 8.11 -19.16 10.89
N ASN A 348 8.98 -19.76 10.05
CA ASN A 348 9.79 -20.88 10.51
C ASN A 348 11.02 -20.43 11.31
N GLU A 349 11.55 -19.21 11.08
CA GLU A 349 12.54 -18.59 11.97
C GLU A 349 11.95 -18.29 13.35
N PHE A 350 10.73 -17.76 13.42
CA PHE A 350 9.99 -17.56 14.67
C PHE A 350 9.67 -18.89 15.37
N HIS A 351 9.16 -19.86 14.62
CA HIS A 351 8.75 -21.20 15.09
C HIS A 351 9.96 -22.10 15.45
N ARG A 352 11.17 -21.68 15.13
CA ARG A 352 12.48 -22.33 15.43
C ARG A 352 12.72 -23.65 14.70
N HIS A 353 11.82 -24.10 13.85
CA HIS A 353 12.03 -25.22 12.92
C HIS A 353 11.11 -25.12 11.71
N LEU A 354 11.48 -25.80 10.62
CA LEU A 354 10.65 -25.87 9.44
C LEU A 354 9.53 -26.90 9.69
N GLY A 355 8.33 -26.42 9.91
CA GLY A 355 7.17 -27.22 10.28
C GLY A 355 6.10 -27.31 9.19
N ILE A 356 5.36 -28.41 9.15
CA ILE A 356 4.28 -28.62 8.18
C ILE A 356 3.13 -27.62 8.43
N TYR A 357 2.62 -27.62 9.66
CA TYR A 357 1.47 -26.78 10.01
C TYR A 357 1.82 -25.29 10.09
N SER A 358 3.07 -24.93 10.40
CA SER A 358 3.52 -23.53 10.35
C SER A 358 3.52 -22.97 8.92
N ILE A 359 3.98 -23.77 7.93
CA ILE A 359 3.91 -23.45 6.51
C ILE A 359 2.46 -23.34 6.03
N ILE A 360 1.61 -24.29 6.41
CA ILE A 360 0.19 -24.26 6.02
C ILE A 360 -0.53 -23.06 6.62
N GLY A 361 -0.22 -22.69 7.84
CA GLY A 361 -0.74 -21.48 8.47
C GLY A 361 -0.34 -20.21 7.71
N ALA A 362 0.94 -20.12 7.27
CA ALA A 362 1.41 -19.03 6.44
C ALA A 362 0.67 -18.97 5.09
N LYS A 363 0.53 -20.10 4.40
CA LYS A 363 -0.24 -20.21 3.16
C LYS A 363 -1.71 -19.81 3.34
N MET A 364 -2.33 -20.22 4.47
CA MET A 364 -3.73 -19.91 4.81
C MET A 364 -3.93 -18.40 4.99
N GLY A 365 -3.04 -17.70 5.69
CA GLY A 365 -3.13 -16.26 5.88
C GLY A 365 -2.92 -15.49 4.58
N ILE A 366 -1.96 -15.89 3.72
CA ILE A 366 -1.80 -15.32 2.39
C ILE A 366 -3.08 -15.52 1.55
N ARG A 367 -3.67 -16.73 1.58
CA ARG A 367 -4.90 -17.02 0.83
C ARG A 367 -6.08 -16.19 1.32
N ALA A 368 -6.22 -16.00 2.62
CA ALA A 368 -7.26 -15.15 3.19
C ALA A 368 -7.12 -13.70 2.72
N ARG A 369 -5.89 -13.17 2.71
CA ARG A 369 -5.62 -11.82 2.20
C ARG A 369 -5.96 -11.69 0.72
N GLU A 370 -5.66 -12.71 -0.09
CA GLU A 370 -6.02 -12.72 -1.52
C GLU A 370 -7.52 -12.69 -1.75
N ILE A 371 -8.30 -13.50 -1.01
CA ILE A 371 -9.76 -13.58 -1.17
C ILE A 371 -10.44 -12.29 -0.71
N LEU A 372 -10.00 -11.76 0.43
CA LEU A 372 -10.58 -10.54 1.02
C LEU A 372 -10.00 -9.25 0.42
N ASP A 373 -9.02 -9.36 -0.49
CA ASP A 373 -8.23 -8.23 -0.98
C ASP A 373 -7.71 -7.35 0.17
N ALA A 374 -7.24 -8.01 1.24
CA ALA A 374 -6.87 -7.38 2.49
C ALA A 374 -5.37 -7.06 2.52
N PRO A 375 -4.97 -5.82 2.79
CA PRO A 375 -3.59 -5.44 3.06
C PRO A 375 -3.02 -6.24 4.24
N PHE A 376 -1.69 -6.28 4.31
CA PHE A 376 -1.02 -6.80 5.50
C PHE A 376 -1.45 -5.99 6.72
N ASP A 377 -1.65 -6.69 7.85
CA ASP A 377 -1.94 -6.05 9.13
C ASP A 377 -3.37 -5.48 9.33
N THR A 378 -4.31 -5.89 8.47
CA THR A 378 -5.70 -5.40 8.51
C THR A 378 -6.74 -6.47 8.84
N LEU A 379 -6.31 -7.73 9.04
CA LEU A 379 -7.20 -8.84 9.33
C LEU A 379 -7.38 -9.06 10.84
N GLU A 380 -8.60 -9.36 11.24
CA GLU A 380 -8.88 -10.07 12.50
C GLU A 380 -8.95 -11.57 12.22
N VAL A 381 -8.30 -12.36 13.05
CA VAL A 381 -8.16 -13.81 12.86
C VAL A 381 -8.71 -14.57 14.08
N LEU A 382 -9.61 -15.52 13.84
CA LEU A 382 -10.04 -16.51 14.84
C LEU A 382 -9.52 -17.87 14.41
N SER A 383 -8.51 -18.39 15.12
CA SER A 383 -7.95 -19.71 14.84
C SER A 383 -8.70 -20.81 15.57
N PHE A 384 -8.96 -21.92 14.88
CA PHE A 384 -9.52 -23.13 15.45
C PHE A 384 -8.45 -24.22 15.75
N ALA A 385 -7.16 -23.90 15.56
CA ALA A 385 -6.06 -24.84 15.75
C ALA A 385 -5.70 -25.09 17.23
N GLY A 386 -6.26 -24.30 18.14
CA GLY A 386 -5.98 -24.40 19.57
C GLY A 386 -4.54 -24.04 19.94
N ASN A 387 -4.08 -24.56 21.09
CA ASN A 387 -2.77 -24.21 21.66
C ASN A 387 -1.85 -25.44 21.91
N ARG A 388 -2.13 -26.59 21.26
CA ARG A 388 -1.33 -27.81 21.41
C ARG A 388 -0.74 -28.26 20.06
N PRO A 389 0.60 -28.45 19.98
CA PRO A 389 1.23 -28.98 18.78
C PRO A 389 0.71 -30.41 18.43
N PRO A 390 0.78 -30.80 17.15
CA PRO A 390 1.38 -30.10 16.05
C PRO A 390 0.43 -29.10 15.36
N LEU A 391 -0.89 -29.17 15.61
CA LEU A 391 -1.88 -28.38 14.90
C LEU A 391 -1.75 -26.88 15.20
N SER A 392 -1.51 -26.53 16.46
CA SER A 392 -1.36 -25.13 16.90
C SER A 392 -0.19 -24.38 16.24
N CYS A 393 0.77 -25.10 15.63
CA CYS A 393 1.84 -24.48 14.84
C CYS A 393 1.31 -23.63 13.67
N MET A 394 0.06 -23.86 13.23
CA MET A 394 -0.61 -22.99 12.27
C MET A 394 -0.71 -21.54 12.74
N ASN A 395 -0.86 -21.33 14.05
CA ASN A 395 -1.05 -19.98 14.61
C ASN A 395 0.15 -19.07 14.33
N ASP A 396 1.36 -19.62 14.32
CA ASP A 396 2.57 -18.87 14.02
C ASP A 396 2.55 -18.41 12.55
N GLY A 397 2.14 -19.29 11.64
CA GLY A 397 1.97 -18.98 10.25
C GLY A 397 0.88 -17.94 9.99
N LEU A 398 -0.25 -18.07 10.67
CA LEU A 398 -1.35 -17.12 10.59
C LEU A 398 -0.91 -15.72 11.05
N GLN A 399 -0.23 -15.62 12.19
CA GLN A 399 0.26 -14.34 12.69
C GLN A 399 1.21 -13.67 11.71
N VAL A 400 2.21 -14.39 11.24
CA VAL A 400 3.26 -13.83 10.36
C VAL A 400 2.71 -13.45 8.99
N SER A 401 1.81 -14.25 8.41
CA SER A 401 1.31 -14.02 7.04
C SER A 401 0.21 -12.96 6.94
N THR A 402 -0.50 -12.71 8.04
CA THR A 402 -1.58 -11.71 8.09
C THR A 402 -1.16 -10.41 8.76
N GLY A 403 -0.12 -10.44 9.61
CA GLY A 403 0.22 -9.36 10.53
C GLY A 403 -0.62 -9.35 11.81
N ALA A 404 -1.68 -10.15 11.90
CA ALA A 404 -2.44 -10.28 13.14
C ALA A 404 -1.58 -10.89 14.25
N SER A 405 -1.64 -10.35 15.47
CA SER A 405 -0.82 -10.86 16.57
C SER A 405 -1.57 -10.87 17.90
N LEU A 406 -1.12 -11.77 18.81
CA LEU A 406 -1.63 -11.81 20.18
C LEU A 406 -1.38 -10.48 20.92
N GLY A 407 -0.22 -9.86 20.73
CA GLY A 407 0.15 -8.61 21.39
C GLY A 407 -0.74 -7.43 20.99
N ARG A 408 -1.37 -7.50 19.82
CA ARG A 408 -2.31 -6.48 19.31
C ARG A 408 -3.77 -6.90 19.47
N GLY A 409 -4.04 -8.09 19.97
CA GLY A 409 -5.41 -8.60 20.15
C GLY A 409 -6.15 -8.88 18.82
N THR A 410 -5.43 -8.93 17.69
CA THR A 410 -6.01 -9.13 16.35
C THR A 410 -6.04 -10.60 15.92
N ILE A 411 -5.48 -11.52 16.72
CA ILE A 411 -5.69 -12.96 16.61
C ILE A 411 -6.19 -13.52 17.94
N SER A 412 -7.17 -14.40 17.86
CA SER A 412 -7.72 -15.13 19.01
C SER A 412 -7.84 -16.61 18.71
N LEU A 413 -7.93 -17.43 19.76
CA LEU A 413 -8.14 -18.87 19.66
C LEU A 413 -9.59 -19.20 20.01
N SER A 414 -10.20 -20.07 19.22
CA SER A 414 -11.54 -20.59 19.50
C SER A 414 -11.50 -21.57 20.65
N GLU A 415 -12.46 -21.49 21.57
CA GLU A 415 -12.65 -22.44 22.66
C GLU A 415 -13.35 -23.76 22.23
N GLY A 416 -13.79 -23.81 20.95
CA GLY A 416 -14.53 -24.96 20.41
C GLY A 416 -13.66 -26.14 20.01
N LYS A 417 -14.27 -27.09 19.25
CA LYS A 417 -13.58 -28.28 18.74
C LYS A 417 -12.37 -27.89 17.86
N LEU A 418 -11.21 -28.43 18.19
CA LEU A 418 -9.96 -28.22 17.45
C LEU A 418 -10.07 -28.73 16.01
N ARG A 419 -9.69 -27.92 15.06
CA ARG A 419 -9.67 -28.25 13.63
C ARG A 419 -8.65 -27.38 12.89
N PRO A 420 -8.11 -27.87 11.77
CA PRO A 420 -7.15 -27.12 10.96
C PRO A 420 -7.84 -26.05 10.10
N ALA A 421 -8.35 -25.01 10.77
CA ALA A 421 -9.14 -23.94 10.15
C ALA A 421 -8.90 -22.61 10.86
N ALA A 422 -9.18 -21.51 10.15
CA ALA A 422 -9.28 -20.18 10.72
C ALA A 422 -10.38 -19.36 10.02
N ALA A 423 -10.99 -18.44 10.77
CA ALA A 423 -11.88 -17.42 10.23
C ALA A 423 -11.12 -16.07 10.18
N PHE A 424 -11.42 -15.29 9.16
CA PHE A 424 -10.79 -14.01 8.88
C PHE A 424 -11.85 -12.96 8.64
N VAL A 425 -11.66 -11.79 9.23
CA VAL A 425 -12.53 -10.64 9.05
C VAL A 425 -11.70 -9.46 8.54
N HIS A 426 -12.17 -8.84 7.48
CA HIS A 426 -11.67 -7.57 6.96
C HIS A 426 -12.84 -6.65 6.69
N LYS A 427 -12.91 -5.52 7.38
CA LYS A 427 -14.07 -4.61 7.27
C LYS A 427 -15.37 -5.39 7.59
N ASN A 428 -16.31 -5.41 6.66
CA ASN A 428 -17.59 -6.13 6.80
C ASN A 428 -17.60 -7.51 6.13
N HIS A 429 -16.46 -7.99 5.63
CA HIS A 429 -16.35 -9.27 4.97
C HIS A 429 -15.73 -10.31 5.88
N LYS A 430 -16.35 -11.48 5.94
CA LYS A 430 -15.89 -12.62 6.74
C LYS A 430 -15.77 -13.84 5.85
N ILE A 431 -14.66 -14.54 5.98
CA ILE A 431 -14.44 -15.86 5.35
C ILE A 431 -13.91 -16.86 6.37
N SER A 432 -14.05 -18.14 6.10
CA SER A 432 -13.34 -19.21 6.81
C SER A 432 -12.62 -20.12 5.83
N LEU A 433 -11.39 -20.46 6.17
CA LEU A 433 -10.58 -21.44 5.45
C LEU A 433 -10.38 -22.66 6.31
N THR A 434 -10.65 -23.84 5.74
CA THR A 434 -10.44 -25.14 6.40
C THR A 434 -9.56 -25.99 5.49
N ILE A 435 -8.53 -26.64 6.03
CA ILE A 435 -7.73 -27.58 5.25
C ILE A 435 -8.64 -28.74 4.81
N LYS A 436 -8.55 -29.12 3.54
CA LYS A 436 -9.28 -30.28 2.97
C LYS A 436 -8.94 -31.57 3.72
N GLU A 437 -9.91 -32.44 3.90
CA GLU A 437 -9.76 -33.65 4.70
C GLU A 437 -8.69 -34.60 4.15
N GLU A 438 -8.62 -34.74 2.83
CA GLU A 438 -7.59 -35.56 2.18
C GLU A 438 -6.16 -35.05 2.45
N VAL A 439 -5.97 -33.74 2.59
CA VAL A 439 -4.69 -33.13 2.94
C VAL A 439 -4.35 -33.40 4.41
N VAL A 440 -5.33 -33.27 5.30
CA VAL A 440 -5.17 -33.54 6.72
C VAL A 440 -4.80 -34.99 6.94
N GLU A 441 -5.51 -35.96 6.35
CA GLU A 441 -5.24 -37.37 6.45
C GLU A 441 -3.88 -37.75 5.90
N LYS A 442 -3.47 -37.16 4.75
CA LYS A 442 -2.12 -37.35 4.21
C LYS A 442 -1.04 -36.89 5.22
N ILE A 443 -1.20 -35.71 5.81
CA ILE A 443 -0.24 -35.17 6.80
C ILE A 443 -0.17 -36.10 8.03
N LYS A 444 -1.32 -36.52 8.55
CA LYS A 444 -1.38 -37.43 9.71
C LYS A 444 -0.68 -38.78 9.42
N ALA A 445 -0.96 -39.37 8.24
CA ALA A 445 -0.35 -40.63 7.85
C ALA A 445 1.17 -40.50 7.72
N ASP A 446 1.68 -39.44 7.11
CA ASP A 446 3.12 -39.21 6.94
C ASP A 446 3.80 -38.96 8.32
N ILE A 447 3.18 -38.20 9.22
CA ILE A 447 3.69 -37.98 10.58
C ILE A 447 3.70 -39.30 11.40
N GLN A 448 2.62 -40.06 11.35
CA GLN A 448 2.53 -41.36 12.07
C GLN A 448 3.55 -42.37 11.54
N SER A 449 3.72 -42.44 10.24
CA SER A 449 4.74 -43.25 9.58
C SER A 449 6.15 -42.87 10.04
N ALA A 450 6.43 -41.58 10.13
CA ALA A 450 7.70 -41.08 10.62
C ALA A 450 7.94 -41.42 12.10
N LEU A 451 6.94 -41.23 12.96
CA LEU A 451 7.03 -41.56 14.37
C LEU A 451 7.31 -43.08 14.57
N LYS A 452 6.62 -43.95 13.81
CA LYS A 452 6.85 -45.39 13.83
C LYS A 452 8.25 -45.73 13.34
N LYS A 453 8.70 -45.13 12.23
CA LYS A 453 9.99 -45.40 11.60
C LYS A 453 11.17 -45.05 12.50
N TYR A 454 11.09 -43.88 13.14
CA TYR A 454 12.20 -43.33 13.92
C TYR A 454 12.07 -43.53 15.43
N GLY A 455 10.98 -44.16 15.90
CA GLY A 455 10.79 -44.52 17.29
C GLY A 455 10.50 -43.36 18.24
N GLY A 456 10.04 -42.20 17.72
CA GLY A 456 9.66 -41.05 18.53
C GLY A 456 10.24 -39.71 18.00
N LEU A 457 10.19 -38.69 18.86
CA LEU A 457 10.62 -37.31 18.55
C LEU A 457 12.13 -37.18 18.82
N ASN A 458 12.96 -37.64 17.89
CA ASN A 458 14.42 -37.61 17.95
C ASN A 458 15.00 -36.78 16.76
N PRO A 459 16.32 -36.55 16.72
CA PRO A 459 16.96 -35.78 15.64
C PRO A 459 16.66 -36.32 14.22
N GLU A 460 16.60 -37.62 14.05
CA GLU A 460 16.31 -38.30 12.78
C GLU A 460 14.87 -38.04 12.33
N TYR A 461 13.92 -38.09 13.26
CA TYR A 461 12.54 -37.73 13.02
C TYR A 461 12.43 -36.25 12.56
N PHE A 462 13.06 -35.30 13.28
CA PHE A 462 13.02 -33.88 12.91
C PHE A 462 13.71 -33.61 11.57
N ALA A 463 14.79 -34.30 11.25
CA ALA A 463 15.44 -34.21 9.95
C ALA A 463 14.51 -34.69 8.82
N TYR A 464 13.75 -35.76 9.06
CA TYR A 464 12.76 -36.25 8.10
C TYR A 464 11.58 -35.27 7.96
N ILE A 465 11.02 -34.78 9.07
CA ILE A 465 9.92 -33.80 9.05
C ILE A 465 10.33 -32.53 8.31
N ARG A 466 11.58 -32.07 8.48
CA ARG A 466 12.09 -30.94 7.73
C ARG A 466 12.06 -31.16 6.21
N LYS A 467 12.53 -32.34 5.74
CA LYS A 467 12.46 -32.72 4.32
C LYS A 467 11.02 -32.81 3.82
N LEU A 468 10.14 -33.36 4.64
CA LEU A 468 8.71 -33.46 4.35
C LEU A 468 8.05 -32.05 4.26
N SER A 469 8.42 -31.15 5.14
CA SER A 469 7.93 -29.76 5.14
C SER A 469 8.36 -28.99 3.88
N ILE A 470 9.60 -29.15 3.42
CA ILE A 470 10.07 -28.58 2.15
C ILE A 470 9.25 -29.13 0.98
N ARG A 471 9.02 -30.46 0.96
CA ARG A 471 8.20 -31.09 -0.08
C ARG A 471 6.79 -30.52 -0.08
N TYR A 472 6.11 -30.42 1.08
CA TYR A 472 4.76 -29.88 1.18
C TYR A 472 4.69 -28.38 0.85
N TRP A 473 5.73 -27.63 1.17
CA TRP A 473 5.80 -26.23 0.75
C TRP A 473 5.75 -26.07 -0.77
N LYS A 474 6.44 -26.97 -1.49
CA LYS A 474 6.48 -27.01 -2.97
C LYS A 474 5.21 -27.60 -3.61
N ASP A 475 4.61 -28.60 -2.95
CA ASP A 475 3.51 -29.38 -3.55
C ASP A 475 2.13 -28.81 -3.21
N PHE A 476 1.95 -28.20 -2.04
CA PHE A 476 0.67 -27.68 -1.59
C PHE A 476 0.41 -26.27 -2.11
N ASP A 477 -0.45 -26.15 -3.13
CA ASP A 477 -0.91 -24.86 -3.59
C ASP A 477 -1.98 -24.32 -2.65
N ARG A 478 -1.79 -23.08 -2.15
CA ARG A 478 -2.75 -22.41 -1.26
C ARG A 478 -4.13 -22.20 -1.88
N LYS A 479 -4.23 -22.25 -3.21
CA LYS A 479 -5.51 -22.14 -3.93
C LYS A 479 -6.26 -23.47 -3.99
N GLU A 480 -5.58 -24.58 -3.72
CA GLU A 480 -6.13 -25.93 -3.89
C GLU A 480 -6.36 -26.66 -2.56
N ILE A 481 -5.58 -26.38 -1.51
CA ILE A 481 -5.60 -27.17 -0.27
C ILE A 481 -6.66 -26.74 0.75
N PHE A 482 -7.39 -25.66 0.51
CA PHE A 482 -8.40 -25.15 1.44
C PHE A 482 -9.82 -25.28 0.87
N ILE A 483 -10.77 -25.53 1.77
CA ILE A 483 -12.19 -25.29 1.56
C ILE A 483 -12.44 -23.85 1.99
N GLU A 484 -13.00 -23.06 1.07
CA GLU A 484 -13.27 -21.62 1.23
C GLU A 484 -14.78 -21.44 1.47
N ASN A 485 -15.16 -20.91 2.63
CA ASN A 485 -16.54 -20.57 2.94
C ASN A 485 -16.64 -19.06 3.19
N SER A 486 -17.42 -18.37 2.39
CA SER A 486 -17.86 -17.00 2.65
C SER A 486 -19.16 -17.03 3.43
N ASP A 487 -19.25 -16.29 4.52
CA ASP A 487 -20.51 -16.08 5.22
C ASP A 487 -21.36 -15.13 4.34
N PRO A 488 -22.51 -15.54 3.80
CA PRO A 488 -23.40 -14.58 3.16
C PRO A 488 -23.87 -13.59 4.23
N ARG A 489 -23.98 -12.33 3.85
CA ARG A 489 -24.42 -11.20 4.68
C ARG A 489 -25.74 -11.47 5.39
#